data_a3a3cf585139a61538bd81bf8ab8a605
#
_entry.id   a3a3cf585139a61538bd81bf8ab8a605
#
_cell.length_a   1.000
_cell.length_b   1.000
_cell.length_c   1.000
_cell.angle_alpha   90.00
_cell.angle_beta   90.00
_cell.angle_gamma   90.00
#
_symmetry.space_group_name_H-M   'P 1'
#
loop_
_entity.id
_entity.type
_entity.pdbx_description
1 polymer ?
#
loop_
_entity_poly.entity_id
_entity_poly.type
_entity_poly.pdbx_seq_one_letter_code
_entity_poly.pdbx_strand_id
1 'polypeptide(L)'
;GDVYKRQDEAREELLGNIDNFIGSMAHHMSNMLTPSLQVAMNELSNHDHSRFLTRTNHMVGRVEHLGPEAANEYVNKAVMREAVVMQMTWVGAPTIYYGDEAGVCGFTDPDNRRTYPWGREDHELIAFHKEAIRIHKEHPALRTGSLKILGGEENVLAYARFKGNDRIVIVINNRSER
;
A
#
# COMPACT_ATOMS: atom_id res chain seq x y z
N GLY A 1 18.81 6.41 -8.83
CA GLY A 1 19.68 5.38 -8.22
C GLY A 1 19.47 5.20 -6.71
N ASP A 2 19.16 6.27 -5.98
CA ASP A 2 19.03 6.18 -4.51
C ASP A 2 17.69 5.60 -4.02
N VAL A 3 16.69 5.60 -4.87
CA VAL A 3 15.37 5.03 -4.54
C VAL A 3 15.47 3.53 -4.25
N TYR A 4 16.31 2.81 -4.97
CA TYR A 4 16.44 1.35 -4.85
C TYR A 4 17.15 0.88 -3.57
N LYS A 5 18.03 1.69 -2.98
CA LYS A 5 18.79 1.28 -1.80
C LYS A 5 18.05 1.47 -0.47
N ARG A 6 16.93 2.22 -0.45
CA ARG A 6 16.26 2.63 0.78
C ARG A 6 14.87 2.04 0.99
N GLN A 7 14.31 1.34 0.02
CA GLN A 7 12.91 0.88 0.08
C GLN A 7 12.70 -0.33 1.00
N ASP A 8 13.76 -1.09 1.30
CA ASP A 8 13.72 -2.22 2.24
C ASP A 8 14.35 -1.90 3.60
N GLU A 9 14.75 -0.65 3.83
CA GLU A 9 15.22 -0.22 5.15
C GLU A 9 14.03 0.16 6.02
N ALA A 10 13.88 -0.51 7.16
CA ALA A 10 12.96 -0.08 8.20
C ALA A 10 13.43 1.29 8.74
N ARG A 11 12.60 2.31 8.57
CA ARG A 11 12.82 3.63 9.14
C ARG A 11 11.85 3.83 10.30
N GLU A 12 12.17 3.21 11.41
CA GLU A 12 11.33 3.26 12.61
C GLU A 12 11.08 4.69 13.08
N GLU A 13 12.03 5.60 12.87
CA GLU A 13 11.90 7.01 13.20
C GLU A 13 10.81 7.76 12.39
N LEU A 14 10.36 7.16 11.29
CA LEU A 14 9.30 7.72 10.44
C LEU A 14 7.94 7.04 10.65
N LEU A 15 7.89 5.97 11.45
CA LEU A 15 6.62 5.30 11.75
C LEU A 15 5.66 6.26 12.44
N GLY A 16 4.42 6.31 11.94
CA GLY A 16 3.38 7.18 12.48
C GLY A 16 3.55 8.68 12.15
N ASN A 17 4.65 9.08 11.52
CA ASN A 17 4.88 10.48 11.17
C ASN A 17 4.07 10.89 9.94
N ILE A 18 2.85 11.33 10.17
CA ILE A 18 1.90 11.73 9.13
C ILE A 18 2.35 12.98 8.38
N ASP A 19 2.99 13.93 9.03
CA ASP A 19 3.48 15.15 8.38
C ASP A 19 4.57 14.82 7.36
N ASN A 20 5.49 13.91 7.70
CA ASN A 20 6.50 13.43 6.76
C ASN A 20 5.86 12.68 5.57
N PHE A 21 4.86 11.85 5.83
CA PHE A 21 4.12 11.15 4.77
C PHE A 21 3.43 12.15 3.84
N ILE A 22 2.65 13.08 4.39
CA ILE A 22 1.92 14.10 3.61
C ILE A 22 2.90 14.96 2.81
N GLY A 23 3.98 15.42 3.43
CA GLY A 23 5.01 16.23 2.78
C GLY A 23 5.69 15.50 1.62
N SER A 24 6.04 14.23 1.82
CA SER A 24 6.64 13.39 0.78
C SER A 24 5.69 13.17 -0.39
N MET A 25 4.44 12.82 -0.11
CA MET A 25 3.43 12.63 -1.15
C MET A 25 3.13 13.93 -1.91
N ALA A 26 3.00 15.06 -1.22
CA ALA A 26 2.79 16.35 -1.84
C ALA A 26 3.97 16.73 -2.76
N HIS A 27 5.21 16.50 -2.30
CA HIS A 27 6.41 16.75 -3.11
C HIS A 27 6.40 15.92 -4.41
N HIS A 28 6.16 14.61 -4.32
CA HIS A 28 6.14 13.75 -5.51
C HIS A 28 4.98 14.11 -6.45
N MET A 29 3.79 14.36 -5.91
CA MET A 29 2.62 14.73 -6.71
C MET A 29 2.79 16.09 -7.41
N SER A 30 3.42 17.07 -6.77
CA SER A 30 3.65 18.39 -7.36
C SER A 30 4.62 18.39 -8.55
N ASN A 31 5.44 17.37 -8.66
CA ASN A 31 6.37 17.19 -9.78
C ASN A 31 5.76 16.46 -10.98
N MET A 32 4.48 16.13 -10.94
CA MET A 32 3.78 15.42 -12.01
C MET A 32 2.61 16.25 -12.54
N LEU A 33 2.44 16.22 -13.86
CA LEU A 33 1.22 16.75 -14.46
C LEU A 33 0.01 15.90 -14.05
N THR A 34 -1.15 16.52 -13.87
CA THR A 34 -2.37 15.83 -13.43
C THR A 34 -2.70 14.57 -14.27
N PRO A 35 -2.65 14.59 -15.62
CA PRO A 35 -2.91 13.37 -16.38
C PRO A 35 -1.89 12.24 -16.11
N SER A 36 -0.63 12.58 -15.91
CA SER A 36 0.43 11.61 -15.58
C SER A 36 0.22 11.04 -14.17
N LEU A 37 -0.16 11.89 -13.22
CA LEU A 37 -0.46 11.45 -11.86
C LEU A 37 -1.66 10.50 -11.82
N GLN A 38 -2.69 10.75 -12.62
CA GLN A 38 -3.89 9.89 -12.67
C GLN A 38 -3.62 8.49 -13.23
N VAL A 39 -2.53 8.29 -13.98
CA VAL A 39 -2.13 6.98 -14.53
C VAL A 39 -0.87 6.42 -13.87
N ALA A 40 -0.32 7.13 -12.88
CA ALA A 40 0.80 6.62 -12.09
C ALA A 40 0.38 5.37 -11.32
N MET A 41 1.23 4.35 -11.33
CA MET A 41 0.94 3.08 -10.67
C MET A 41 0.95 3.25 -9.15
N ASN A 42 -0.19 2.93 -8.51
CA ASN A 42 -0.28 2.77 -7.07
C ASN A 42 -0.04 1.31 -6.74
N GLU A 43 1.18 0.95 -6.41
CA GLU A 43 1.55 -0.42 -6.07
C GLU A 43 2.03 -0.54 -4.63
N LEU A 44 1.74 -1.65 -3.97
CA LEU A 44 2.25 -2.01 -2.65
C LEU A 44 3.49 -2.87 -2.76
N SER A 45 3.52 -3.76 -3.73
CA SER A 45 4.64 -4.65 -4.03
C SER A 45 4.97 -4.61 -5.52
N ASN A 46 6.21 -4.98 -5.84
CA ASN A 46 6.67 -5.21 -7.21
C ASN A 46 7.75 -6.30 -7.24
N HIS A 47 8.34 -6.52 -8.39
CA HIS A 47 9.34 -7.58 -8.61
C HIS A 47 10.74 -7.28 -8.05
N ASP A 48 11.00 -6.08 -7.53
CA ASP A 48 12.30 -5.67 -7.00
C ASP A 48 12.34 -5.64 -5.46
N HIS A 49 11.19 -5.39 -4.83
CA HIS A 49 11.10 -5.15 -3.38
C HIS A 49 10.47 -6.31 -2.63
N SER A 50 10.74 -6.38 -1.34
CA SER A 50 10.01 -7.29 -0.44
C SER A 50 8.50 -7.05 -0.56
N ARG A 51 7.73 -8.13 -0.52
CA ARG A 51 6.27 -8.06 -0.50
C ARG A 51 5.79 -7.15 0.63
N PHE A 52 4.76 -6.34 0.38
CA PHE A 52 4.24 -5.42 1.39
C PHE A 52 3.82 -6.16 2.66
N LEU A 53 3.15 -7.30 2.52
CA LEU A 53 2.75 -8.11 3.66
C LEU A 53 3.96 -8.54 4.51
N THR A 54 5.07 -8.95 3.89
CA THR A 54 6.32 -9.24 4.61
C THR A 54 6.85 -8.02 5.34
N ARG A 55 6.83 -6.83 4.71
CA ARG A 55 7.31 -5.59 5.35
C ARG A 55 6.52 -5.21 6.60
N THR A 56 5.30 -5.70 6.76
CA THR A 56 4.51 -5.47 7.98
C THR A 56 5.07 -6.17 9.22
N ASN A 57 6.00 -7.10 9.07
CA ASN A 57 6.67 -7.77 10.19
C ASN A 57 7.92 -7.02 10.69
N HIS A 58 8.25 -5.88 10.07
CA HIS A 58 9.43 -5.06 10.37
C HIS A 58 10.79 -5.79 10.24
N MET A 59 10.82 -6.96 9.63
CA MET A 59 12.06 -7.68 9.36
C MET A 59 12.68 -7.19 8.05
N VAL A 60 13.94 -6.80 8.11
CA VAL A 60 14.74 -6.39 6.95
C VAL A 60 15.82 -7.41 6.71
N GLY A 61 15.93 -7.89 5.49
CA GLY A 61 16.96 -8.85 5.12
C GLY A 61 16.66 -9.58 3.82
N ARG A 62 17.46 -10.60 3.60
CA ARG A 62 17.36 -11.46 2.43
C ARG A 62 17.11 -12.89 2.83
N VAL A 63 16.44 -13.64 1.96
CA VAL A 63 16.14 -15.05 2.15
C VAL A 63 17.38 -15.91 2.45
N GLU A 64 18.53 -15.55 1.86
CA GLU A 64 19.80 -16.27 2.06
C GLU A 64 20.29 -16.23 3.52
N HIS A 65 19.92 -15.18 4.27
CA HIS A 65 20.35 -15.02 5.65
C HIS A 65 19.27 -15.38 6.67
N LEU A 66 18.00 -15.14 6.34
CA LEU A 66 16.89 -15.31 7.27
C LEU A 66 16.09 -16.60 7.04
N GLY A 67 16.23 -17.19 5.85
CA GLY A 67 15.42 -18.31 5.42
C GLY A 67 14.03 -17.90 4.89
N PRO A 68 13.38 -18.76 4.11
CA PRO A 68 12.13 -18.41 3.43
C PRO A 68 10.93 -18.25 4.38
N GLU A 69 10.95 -18.92 5.54
CA GLU A 69 9.83 -18.89 6.50
C GLU A 69 9.74 -17.54 7.21
N ALA A 70 10.88 -16.91 7.48
CA ALA A 70 10.92 -15.62 8.18
C ALA A 70 10.11 -14.51 7.46
N ALA A 71 9.97 -14.60 6.14
CA ALA A 71 9.13 -13.67 5.38
C ALA A 71 7.64 -13.76 5.70
N ASN A 72 7.19 -14.90 6.24
CA ASN A 72 5.78 -15.17 6.58
C ASN A 72 5.48 -14.94 8.06
N GLU A 73 6.50 -14.86 8.91
CA GLU A 73 6.33 -14.75 10.35
C GLU A 73 5.93 -13.33 10.76
N TYR A 74 5.05 -13.23 11.75
CA TYR A 74 4.62 -11.97 12.38
C TYR A 74 4.02 -10.92 11.43
N VAL A 75 3.56 -11.33 10.25
CA VAL A 75 2.93 -10.41 9.29
C VAL A 75 1.60 -9.87 9.81
N ASN A 76 1.34 -8.59 9.53
CA ASN A 76 0.13 -7.90 9.99
C ASN A 76 -0.85 -7.66 8.84
N LYS A 77 -1.86 -8.54 8.73
CA LYS A 77 -2.91 -8.41 7.71
C LYS A 77 -3.84 -7.20 7.91
N ALA A 78 -3.93 -6.63 9.11
CA ALA A 78 -4.70 -5.42 9.33
C ALA A 78 -4.01 -4.23 8.64
N VAL A 79 -2.70 -4.08 8.82
CA VAL A 79 -1.90 -3.05 8.12
C VAL A 79 -1.94 -3.27 6.60
N MET A 80 -1.92 -4.52 6.13
CA MET A 80 -2.11 -4.81 4.69
C MET A 80 -3.45 -4.31 4.19
N ARG A 81 -4.55 -4.53 4.92
CA ARG A 81 -5.89 -4.02 4.53
C ARG A 81 -5.95 -2.49 4.48
N GLU A 82 -5.34 -1.81 5.44
CA GLU A 82 -5.23 -0.34 5.43
C GLU A 82 -4.47 0.16 4.19
N ALA A 83 -3.36 -0.47 3.87
CA ALA A 83 -2.59 -0.15 2.67
C ALA A 83 -3.38 -0.40 1.38
N VAL A 84 -4.17 -1.47 1.30
CA VAL A 84 -5.07 -1.75 0.17
C VAL A 84 -6.15 -0.67 0.05
N VAL A 85 -6.74 -0.20 1.16
CA VAL A 85 -7.67 0.95 1.10
C VAL A 85 -6.98 2.16 0.50
N MET A 86 -5.76 2.48 0.95
CA MET A 86 -4.99 3.58 0.39
C MET A 86 -4.68 3.36 -1.10
N GLN A 87 -4.22 2.18 -1.49
CA GLN A 87 -3.92 1.83 -2.88
C GLN A 87 -5.13 2.06 -3.81
N MET A 88 -6.33 1.68 -3.36
CA MET A 88 -7.56 1.76 -4.15
C MET A 88 -8.22 3.16 -4.10
N THR A 89 -7.82 4.02 -3.18
CA THR A 89 -8.48 5.32 -3.00
C THR A 89 -7.57 6.53 -3.24
N TRP A 90 -6.24 6.35 -3.26
CA TRP A 90 -5.31 7.43 -3.61
C TRP A 90 -5.38 7.78 -5.10
N VAL A 91 -4.81 8.93 -5.50
CA VAL A 91 -4.73 9.33 -6.91
C VAL A 91 -3.74 8.41 -7.63
N GLY A 92 -4.13 7.91 -8.79
CA GLY A 92 -3.32 7.02 -9.62
C GLY A 92 -4.09 5.80 -10.12
N ALA A 93 -3.40 4.86 -10.70
CA ALA A 93 -3.93 3.59 -11.20
C ALA A 93 -3.58 2.47 -10.20
N PRO A 94 -4.55 1.95 -9.44
CA PRO A 94 -4.30 0.83 -8.55
C PRO A 94 -3.72 -0.36 -9.30
N THR A 95 -2.56 -0.83 -8.88
CA THR A 95 -1.81 -1.91 -9.52
C THR A 95 -1.47 -2.98 -8.50
N ILE A 96 -2.02 -4.16 -8.67
CA ILE A 96 -1.79 -5.30 -7.77
C ILE A 96 -0.66 -6.14 -8.35
N TYR A 97 0.42 -6.32 -7.59
CA TYR A 97 1.42 -7.33 -7.89
C TYR A 97 0.85 -8.70 -7.53
N TYR A 98 0.88 -9.64 -8.46
CA TYR A 98 0.22 -10.95 -8.31
C TYR A 98 0.53 -11.59 -6.95
N GLY A 99 -0.49 -12.12 -6.32
CA GLY A 99 -0.35 -12.82 -5.04
C GLY A 99 -0.45 -11.93 -3.80
N ASP A 100 -0.34 -10.59 -3.92
CA ASP A 100 -0.57 -9.69 -2.78
C ASP A 100 -1.99 -9.89 -2.24
N GLU A 101 -2.97 -10.05 -3.15
CA GLU A 101 -4.36 -10.34 -2.80
C GLU A 101 -4.54 -11.71 -2.15
N ALA A 102 -3.63 -12.64 -2.41
CA ALA A 102 -3.67 -14.00 -1.88
C ALA A 102 -2.78 -14.22 -0.66
N GLY A 103 -2.16 -13.16 -0.14
CA GLY A 103 -1.31 -13.21 1.06
C GLY A 103 0.10 -13.75 0.81
N VAL A 104 0.62 -13.64 -0.42
CA VAL A 104 2.00 -14.06 -0.72
C VAL A 104 2.98 -13.13 -0.02
N CYS A 105 3.89 -13.74 0.72
CA CYS A 105 5.04 -13.10 1.34
C CYS A 105 6.32 -13.38 0.54
N GLY A 106 7.37 -12.61 0.81
CA GLY A 106 8.69 -12.80 0.23
C GLY A 106 9.58 -11.59 0.50
N PHE A 107 10.86 -11.85 0.74
CA PHE A 107 11.90 -10.82 0.80
C PHE A 107 12.18 -10.25 -0.60
N THR A 108 13.23 -9.44 -0.74
CA THR A 108 13.63 -8.87 -2.03
C THR A 108 13.87 -9.94 -3.10
N ASP A 109 13.98 -9.53 -4.37
CA ASP A 109 14.31 -10.42 -5.49
C ASP A 109 15.47 -11.38 -5.13
N PRO A 110 15.32 -12.70 -5.41
CA PRO A 110 14.24 -13.37 -6.15
C PRO A 110 13.06 -13.86 -5.30
N ASP A 111 13.09 -13.74 -3.97
CA ASP A 111 12.13 -14.35 -3.06
C ASP A 111 10.73 -13.74 -3.16
N ASN A 112 10.60 -12.48 -3.54
CA ASN A 112 9.30 -11.83 -3.80
C ASN A 112 8.55 -12.40 -5.02
N ARG A 113 9.21 -13.23 -5.83
CA ARG A 113 8.64 -13.88 -7.04
C ARG A 113 8.18 -15.31 -6.78
N ARG A 114 7.78 -15.63 -5.54
CA ARG A 114 7.21 -16.93 -5.19
C ARG A 114 6.01 -17.25 -6.07
N THR A 115 5.75 -18.53 -6.30
CA THR A 115 4.59 -19.00 -7.07
C THR A 115 3.29 -18.60 -6.39
N TYR A 116 2.24 -18.38 -7.19
CA TYR A 116 0.90 -18.14 -6.66
C TYR A 116 0.43 -19.37 -5.85
N PRO A 117 -0.18 -19.17 -4.66
CA PRO A 117 -0.47 -20.25 -3.72
C PRO A 117 -1.76 -21.01 -4.06
N TRP A 118 -1.88 -21.55 -5.28
CA TRP A 118 -3.07 -22.27 -5.73
C TRP A 118 -3.60 -23.29 -4.73
N GLY A 119 -4.87 -23.16 -4.35
CA GLY A 119 -5.54 -24.02 -3.36
C GLY A 119 -5.18 -23.71 -1.90
N ARG A 120 -4.39 -22.66 -1.64
CA ARG A 120 -4.00 -22.21 -0.29
C ARG A 120 -4.06 -20.69 -0.17
N GLU A 121 -4.88 -20.06 -1.01
CA GLU A 121 -5.05 -18.60 -1.07
C GLU A 121 -5.68 -18.08 0.23
N ASP A 122 -5.30 -16.87 0.63
CA ASP A 122 -6.01 -16.13 1.67
C ASP A 122 -7.34 -15.58 1.12
N HIS A 123 -8.40 -16.36 1.27
CA HIS A 123 -9.72 -16.02 0.76
C HIS A 123 -10.33 -14.77 1.41
N GLU A 124 -10.00 -14.46 2.67
CA GLU A 124 -10.46 -13.24 3.34
C GLU A 124 -9.80 -12.00 2.72
N LEU A 125 -8.49 -12.09 2.45
CA LEU A 125 -7.77 -11.00 1.83
C LEU A 125 -8.19 -10.80 0.37
N ILE A 126 -8.46 -11.89 -0.37
CA ILE A 126 -9.06 -11.82 -1.71
C ILE A 126 -10.43 -11.13 -1.68
N ALA A 127 -11.29 -11.52 -0.74
CA ALA A 127 -12.60 -10.90 -0.62
C ALA A 127 -12.51 -9.40 -0.31
N PHE A 128 -11.56 -9.02 0.55
CA PHE A 128 -11.28 -7.62 0.86
C PHE A 128 -10.81 -6.83 -0.36
N HIS A 129 -9.87 -7.37 -1.14
CA HIS A 129 -9.41 -6.73 -2.39
C HIS A 129 -10.57 -6.57 -3.39
N LYS A 130 -11.41 -7.61 -3.57
CA LYS A 130 -12.57 -7.53 -4.46
C LYS A 130 -13.51 -6.41 -4.07
N GLU A 131 -13.80 -6.25 -2.78
CA GLU A 131 -14.67 -5.18 -2.29
C GLU A 131 -14.03 -3.79 -2.49
N ALA A 132 -12.75 -3.63 -2.16
CA ALA A 132 -12.03 -2.38 -2.38
C ALA A 132 -11.98 -1.99 -3.88
N ILE A 133 -11.77 -2.97 -4.77
CA ILE A 133 -11.83 -2.78 -6.22
C ILE A 133 -13.25 -2.39 -6.67
N ARG A 134 -14.29 -3.03 -6.12
CA ARG A 134 -15.70 -2.69 -6.44
C ARG A 134 -15.96 -1.23 -6.11
N ILE A 135 -15.62 -0.79 -4.89
CA ILE A 135 -15.76 0.59 -4.44
C ILE A 135 -15.00 1.55 -5.38
N HIS A 136 -13.73 1.25 -5.70
CA HIS A 136 -12.95 2.06 -6.64
C HIS A 136 -13.66 2.22 -7.99
N LYS A 137 -14.21 1.14 -8.54
CA LYS A 137 -14.88 1.15 -9.86
C LYS A 137 -16.22 1.89 -9.85
N GLU A 138 -16.95 1.84 -8.75
CA GLU A 138 -18.28 2.48 -8.65
C GLU A 138 -18.17 3.99 -8.49
N HIS A 139 -17.06 4.51 -7.94
CA HIS A 139 -16.93 5.91 -7.62
C HIS A 139 -16.04 6.68 -8.62
N PRO A 140 -16.63 7.54 -9.48
CA PRO A 140 -15.83 8.43 -10.35
C PRO A 140 -14.82 9.28 -9.60
N ALA A 141 -15.10 9.67 -8.34
CA ALA A 141 -14.18 10.40 -7.48
C ALA A 141 -12.88 9.64 -7.25
N LEU A 142 -12.93 8.32 -7.07
CA LEU A 142 -11.73 7.50 -6.85
C LEU A 142 -10.92 7.30 -8.13
N ARG A 143 -11.59 7.20 -9.28
CA ARG A 143 -10.92 6.97 -10.58
C ARG A 143 -10.20 8.20 -11.12
N THR A 144 -10.88 9.33 -11.15
CA THR A 144 -10.37 10.56 -11.81
C THR A 144 -10.68 11.83 -11.04
N GLY A 145 -11.08 11.72 -9.78
CA GLY A 145 -11.38 12.86 -8.92
C GLY A 145 -10.14 13.53 -8.34
N SER A 146 -10.35 14.72 -7.83
CA SER A 146 -9.33 15.45 -7.07
C SER A 146 -9.12 14.84 -5.69
N LEU A 147 -7.96 15.09 -5.10
CA LEU A 147 -7.60 14.68 -3.75
C LEU A 147 -7.42 15.92 -2.88
N LYS A 148 -7.88 15.86 -1.64
CA LYS A 148 -7.62 16.87 -0.61
C LYS A 148 -7.29 16.18 0.69
N ILE A 149 -6.13 16.48 1.26
CA ILE A 149 -5.80 16.10 2.63
C ILE A 149 -6.70 16.92 3.57
N LEU A 150 -7.37 16.23 4.47
CA LEU A 150 -8.25 16.86 5.47
C LEU A 150 -7.52 17.10 6.78
N GLY A 151 -6.49 16.31 7.04
CA GLY A 151 -5.66 16.39 8.23
C GLY A 151 -5.15 15.01 8.63
N GLY A 152 -4.41 15.00 9.72
CA GLY A 152 -3.89 13.79 10.33
C GLY A 152 -3.26 14.11 11.67
N GLU A 153 -3.03 13.08 12.42
CA GLU A 153 -2.24 13.08 13.64
C GLU A 153 -1.47 11.76 13.68
N GLU A 154 -0.65 11.55 14.67
CA GLU A 154 0.17 10.34 14.75
C GLU A 154 -0.66 9.07 14.47
N ASN A 155 -0.24 8.29 13.48
CA ASN A 155 -0.89 7.06 13.00
C ASN A 155 -2.33 7.22 12.46
N VAL A 156 -2.81 8.46 12.22
CA VAL A 156 -4.13 8.70 11.62
C VAL A 156 -4.00 9.65 10.44
N LEU A 157 -4.56 9.27 9.31
CA LEU A 157 -4.62 10.08 8.09
C LEU A 157 -6.05 10.18 7.59
N ALA A 158 -6.51 11.41 7.34
CA ALA A 158 -7.80 11.66 6.71
C ALA A 158 -7.63 12.45 5.40
N TYR A 159 -8.27 11.99 4.34
CA TYR A 159 -8.30 12.67 3.05
C TYR A 159 -9.62 12.47 2.32
N ALA A 160 -9.92 13.33 1.39
CA ALA A 160 -11.13 13.26 0.57
C ALA A 160 -10.77 13.08 -0.91
N ARG A 161 -11.60 12.33 -1.62
CA ARG A 161 -11.65 12.27 -3.07
C ARG A 161 -12.98 12.84 -3.54
N PHE A 162 -12.98 13.62 -4.60
CA PHE A 162 -14.20 14.25 -5.09
C PHE A 162 -14.19 14.50 -6.59
N LYS A 163 -15.36 14.30 -7.22
CA LYS A 163 -15.63 14.61 -8.62
C LYS A 163 -17.12 14.93 -8.80
N GLY A 164 -17.44 16.17 -9.08
CA GLY A 164 -18.83 16.63 -9.12
C GLY A 164 -19.53 16.40 -7.77
N ASN A 165 -20.63 15.64 -7.81
CA ASN A 165 -21.40 15.30 -6.60
C ASN A 165 -20.90 14.05 -5.88
N ASP A 166 -19.98 13.29 -6.48
CA ASP A 166 -19.39 12.13 -5.85
C ASP A 166 -18.25 12.56 -4.92
N ARG A 167 -18.41 12.30 -3.63
CA ARG A 167 -17.49 12.73 -2.57
C ARG A 167 -17.28 11.59 -1.58
N ILE A 168 -16.04 11.22 -1.37
CA ILE A 168 -15.66 10.14 -0.46
C ILE A 168 -14.61 10.68 0.51
N VAL A 169 -14.82 10.42 1.78
CA VAL A 169 -13.82 10.66 2.84
C VAL A 169 -13.23 9.33 3.24
N ILE A 170 -11.92 9.27 3.28
CA ILE A 170 -11.13 8.13 3.69
C ILE A 170 -10.42 8.49 5.00
N VAL A 171 -10.54 7.61 5.99
CA VAL A 171 -9.80 7.71 7.25
C VAL A 171 -9.03 6.42 7.45
N ILE A 172 -7.72 6.53 7.55
CA ILE A 172 -6.81 5.43 7.90
C ILE A 172 -6.41 5.63 9.35
N ASN A 173 -6.65 4.63 10.19
CA ASN A 173 -6.30 4.66 11.61
C ASN A 173 -5.47 3.44 11.98
N ASN A 174 -4.16 3.61 12.04
CA ASN A 174 -3.18 2.59 12.39
C ASN A 174 -2.75 2.68 13.88
N ARG A 175 -3.64 3.14 14.75
CA ARG A 175 -3.42 3.13 16.20
C ARG A 175 -3.76 1.76 16.78
N SER A 176 -3.04 1.37 17.83
CA SER A 176 -3.33 0.16 18.60
C SER A 176 -4.60 0.31 19.45
N GLU A 177 -4.97 1.55 19.78
CA GLU A 177 -6.17 1.87 20.55
C GLU A 177 -7.24 2.51 19.65
N ARG A 178 -8.52 2.16 19.91
CA ARG A 178 -9.68 2.68 19.19
C ARG A 178 -10.24 3.93 19.84
#